data_577f2e8bde228aaee67594e5b1480baa
#
_entry.id   577f2e8bde228aaee67594e5b1480baa
#
_cell.length_a   1.000
_cell.length_b   1.000
_cell.length_c   1.000
_cell.angle_alpha   90.00
_cell.angle_beta   90.00
_cell.angle_gamma   90.00
#
_symmetry.space_group_name_H-M   'P 1'
#
loop_
_entity.id
_entity.type
_entity.pdbx_description
1 polymer ?
#
loop_
_entity_poly.entity_id
_entity_poly.type
_entity_poly.pdbx_seq_one_letter_code
_entity_poly.pdbx_strand_id
1 'polypeptide(L)'
;MAQNIIVSSLDKIPNHIITETMGIIFTYINNQSFDYGVNDLKSQAQFKGCNAIINFKWTCVGTSDYININMVGDAVKIIKTKDEKELNEKGLKKESIEIIIEKSKCSREQAIKALKECNGDITEALLTIDLNNKQ
;
A
#
# COMPACT_ATOMS: atom_id res chain seq x y z
N MET A 1 0.70 1.30 -24.44
CA MET A 1 1.06 0.21 -23.54
C MET A 1 0.11 0.17 -22.36
N ALA A 2 -0.43 -0.98 -22.05
CA ALA A 2 -1.25 -1.14 -20.86
C ALA A 2 -0.37 -0.99 -19.62
N GLN A 3 -0.75 -0.07 -18.72
CA GLN A 3 -0.11 0.01 -17.42
C GLN A 3 -0.33 -1.30 -16.68
N ASN A 4 0.67 -1.71 -15.90
CA ASN A 4 0.52 -2.86 -15.03
C ASN A 4 -0.48 -2.51 -13.93
N ILE A 5 -1.71 -2.99 -14.08
CA ILE A 5 -2.75 -2.79 -13.08
C ILE A 5 -2.69 -3.92 -12.07
N ILE A 6 -2.51 -3.58 -10.80
CA ILE A 6 -2.47 -4.56 -9.72
C ILE A 6 -3.89 -4.93 -9.34
N VAL A 7 -4.17 -6.23 -9.24
CA VAL A 7 -5.47 -6.73 -8.81
C VAL A 7 -5.31 -7.46 -7.48
N SER A 8 -6.11 -7.08 -6.49
CA SER A 8 -6.09 -7.69 -5.17
C SER A 8 -7.49 -8.09 -4.73
N SER A 9 -7.62 -9.24 -4.11
CA SER A 9 -8.87 -9.68 -3.50
C SER A 9 -9.08 -9.06 -2.11
N LEU A 10 -8.09 -8.36 -1.61
CA LEU A 10 -8.14 -7.68 -0.31
C LEU A 10 -8.56 -6.21 -0.51
N ASP A 11 -8.85 -5.56 0.60
CA ASP A 11 -9.23 -4.15 0.62
C ASP A 11 -8.02 -3.20 0.55
N LYS A 12 -6.82 -3.75 0.43
CA LYS A 12 -5.58 -2.98 0.38
C LYS A 12 -4.54 -3.72 -0.46
N ILE A 13 -3.52 -3.00 -0.86
CA ILE A 13 -2.37 -3.55 -1.59
C ILE A 13 -1.13 -3.31 -0.74
N PRO A 14 -0.35 -4.36 -0.44
CA PRO A 14 0.87 -4.20 0.37
C PRO A 14 1.81 -3.15 -0.21
N ASN A 15 2.40 -2.34 0.66
CA ASN A 15 3.37 -1.30 0.32
C ASN A 15 2.81 -0.19 -0.58
N HIS A 16 1.49 -0.02 -0.58
CA HIS A 16 0.81 1.04 -1.35
C HIS A 16 -0.24 1.71 -0.51
N ILE A 17 -0.51 2.97 -0.84
CA ILE A 17 -1.57 3.76 -0.21
C ILE A 17 -2.61 4.08 -1.27
N ILE A 18 -3.88 3.91 -0.92
CA ILE A 18 -4.99 4.29 -1.80
C ILE A 18 -5.19 5.79 -1.67
N THR A 19 -5.02 6.52 -2.77
CA THR A 19 -5.19 7.97 -2.79
C THR A 19 -6.57 8.39 -3.27
N GLU A 20 -7.23 7.54 -4.05
CA GLU A 20 -8.53 7.86 -4.61
C GLU A 20 -9.27 6.58 -4.99
N THR A 21 -10.56 6.52 -4.69
CA THR A 21 -11.44 5.42 -5.09
C THR A 21 -12.39 5.93 -6.17
N MET A 22 -12.36 5.31 -7.33
CA MET A 22 -13.15 5.75 -8.49
C MET A 22 -14.43 4.98 -8.70
N GLY A 23 -14.73 4.04 -7.81
CA GLY A 23 -15.98 3.32 -7.84
C GLY A 23 -15.87 1.87 -8.27
N ILE A 24 -17.01 1.20 -8.27
CA ILE A 24 -17.10 -0.23 -8.57
C ILE A 24 -17.02 -0.46 -10.08
N ILE A 25 -16.22 -1.43 -10.47
CA ILE A 25 -16.17 -1.91 -11.85
C ILE A 25 -16.58 -3.38 -11.86
N PHE A 26 -17.18 -3.80 -12.95
CA PHE A 26 -17.61 -5.18 -13.07
C PHE A 26 -17.57 -5.62 -14.52
N THR A 27 -17.49 -6.93 -14.72
CA THR A 27 -17.62 -7.52 -16.04
C THR A 27 -18.37 -8.84 -15.94
N TYR A 28 -19.04 -9.16 -17.02
CA TYR A 28 -19.76 -10.41 -17.18
C TYR A 28 -19.25 -11.06 -18.46
N ILE A 29 -18.70 -12.24 -18.32
CA ILE A 29 -18.15 -12.96 -19.47
C ILE A 29 -18.89 -14.26 -19.68
N ASN A 30 -19.11 -14.57 -20.95
CA ASN A 30 -19.89 -15.70 -21.39
C ASN A 30 -19.00 -16.57 -22.27
N ASN A 31 -18.70 -17.78 -21.83
CA ASN A 31 -17.85 -18.73 -22.55
C ASN A 31 -16.48 -18.19 -22.96
N GLN A 32 -15.95 -17.26 -22.16
CA GLN A 32 -14.62 -16.70 -22.35
C GLN A 32 -13.70 -17.13 -21.21
N SER A 33 -12.42 -16.96 -21.40
CA SER A 33 -11.46 -17.31 -20.36
C SER A 33 -11.53 -16.35 -19.18
N PHE A 34 -11.10 -16.82 -18.01
CA PHE A 34 -10.97 -15.99 -16.80
C PHE A 34 -10.08 -14.78 -17.07
N ASP A 35 -8.98 -14.98 -17.79
CA ASP A 35 -8.04 -13.91 -18.11
C ASP A 35 -8.68 -12.82 -18.97
N TYR A 36 -9.60 -13.18 -19.85
CA TYR A 36 -10.34 -12.20 -20.65
C TYR A 36 -11.11 -11.24 -19.75
N GLY A 37 -11.79 -11.77 -18.72
CA GLY A 37 -12.55 -10.95 -17.78
C GLY A 37 -11.64 -10.07 -16.94
N VAL A 38 -10.52 -10.60 -16.44
CA VAL A 38 -9.56 -9.82 -15.67
C VAL A 38 -9.00 -8.67 -16.50
N ASN A 39 -8.67 -8.95 -17.77
CA ASN A 39 -8.16 -7.91 -18.67
C ASN A 39 -9.22 -6.85 -18.98
N ASP A 40 -10.48 -7.22 -19.04
CA ASP A 40 -11.57 -6.27 -19.22
C ASP A 40 -11.69 -5.33 -17.99
N LEU A 41 -11.62 -5.89 -16.79
CA LEU A 41 -11.62 -5.07 -15.56
C LEU A 41 -10.43 -4.13 -15.52
N LYS A 42 -9.25 -4.61 -15.91
CA LYS A 42 -8.05 -3.76 -15.96
C LYS A 42 -8.23 -2.62 -16.95
N SER A 43 -8.86 -2.88 -18.10
CA SER A 43 -9.15 -1.85 -19.09
C SER A 43 -10.13 -0.82 -18.55
N GLN A 44 -11.16 -1.26 -17.82
CA GLN A 44 -12.11 -0.34 -17.18
C GLN A 44 -11.43 0.54 -16.15
N ALA A 45 -10.56 -0.04 -15.31
CA ALA A 45 -9.81 0.71 -14.31
C ALA A 45 -8.89 1.74 -14.99
N GLN A 46 -8.19 1.32 -16.02
CA GLN A 46 -7.31 2.20 -16.78
C GLN A 46 -8.06 3.37 -17.41
N PHE A 47 -9.24 3.10 -17.97
CA PHE A 47 -10.08 4.14 -18.54
C PHE A 47 -10.50 5.18 -17.51
N LYS A 48 -10.69 4.78 -16.26
CA LYS A 48 -11.00 5.68 -15.14
C LYS A 48 -9.77 6.37 -14.57
N GLY A 49 -8.60 6.12 -15.14
CA GLY A 49 -7.35 6.69 -14.65
C GLY A 49 -6.79 5.98 -13.41
N CYS A 50 -7.27 4.79 -13.12
CA CYS A 50 -6.84 4.01 -11.96
C CYS A 50 -5.69 3.07 -12.33
N ASN A 51 -4.89 2.70 -11.33
CA ASN A 51 -3.76 1.80 -11.52
C ASN A 51 -3.85 0.54 -10.67
N ALA A 52 -4.98 0.34 -9.99
CA ALA A 52 -5.20 -0.87 -9.20
C ALA A 52 -6.69 -1.19 -9.06
N ILE A 53 -6.95 -2.45 -8.74
CA ILE A 53 -8.29 -2.95 -8.44
C ILE A 53 -8.18 -3.69 -7.10
N ILE A 54 -9.03 -3.32 -6.15
CA ILE A 54 -9.10 -3.97 -4.83
C ILE A 54 -10.46 -4.63 -4.67
N ASN A 55 -10.60 -5.45 -3.63
CA ASN A 55 -11.84 -6.19 -3.33
C ASN A 55 -12.32 -7.02 -4.51
N PHE A 56 -11.37 -7.55 -5.30
CA PHE A 56 -11.70 -8.37 -6.46
C PHE A 56 -12.41 -9.65 -6.03
N LYS A 57 -13.57 -9.89 -6.61
CA LYS A 57 -14.37 -11.08 -6.37
C LYS A 57 -14.91 -11.59 -7.70
N TRP A 58 -15.12 -12.89 -7.78
CA TRP A 58 -15.70 -13.49 -8.96
C TRP A 58 -16.58 -14.66 -8.58
N THR A 59 -17.58 -14.91 -9.40
CA THR A 59 -18.44 -16.07 -9.27
C THR A 59 -18.57 -16.71 -10.65
N CYS A 60 -18.69 -18.02 -10.65
CA CYS A 60 -18.83 -18.79 -11.89
C CYS A 60 -20.10 -19.60 -11.79
N VAL A 61 -20.94 -19.50 -12.82
CA VAL A 61 -22.16 -20.29 -12.96
C VAL A 61 -22.13 -20.95 -14.32
N GLY A 62 -22.32 -22.26 -14.36
CA GLY A 62 -22.27 -22.90 -15.66
C GLY A 62 -22.76 -24.34 -15.65
N THR A 63 -22.94 -24.83 -16.86
CA THR A 63 -23.23 -26.22 -17.18
C THR A 63 -22.06 -26.77 -17.99
N SER A 64 -22.15 -28.02 -18.44
CA SER A 64 -21.12 -28.61 -19.30
C SER A 64 -20.91 -27.86 -20.62
N ASP A 65 -21.93 -27.15 -21.08
CA ASP A 65 -21.90 -26.46 -22.37
C ASP A 65 -21.79 -24.95 -22.28
N TYR A 66 -21.77 -24.39 -21.06
CA TYR A 66 -21.96 -22.96 -20.88
C TYR A 66 -21.41 -22.49 -19.56
N ILE A 67 -20.53 -21.53 -19.60
CA ILE A 67 -19.89 -20.95 -18.39
C ILE A 67 -20.06 -19.44 -18.43
N ASN A 68 -20.60 -18.89 -17.33
CA ASN A 68 -20.68 -17.46 -17.10
C ASN A 68 -19.83 -17.11 -15.90
N ILE A 69 -19.03 -16.08 -16.03
CA ILE A 69 -18.21 -15.57 -14.94
C ILE A 69 -18.57 -14.11 -14.70
N ASN A 70 -18.91 -13.79 -13.46
CA ASN A 70 -19.14 -12.42 -13.01
C ASN A 70 -17.94 -11.99 -12.19
N MET A 71 -17.37 -10.85 -12.53
CA MET A 71 -16.23 -10.29 -11.79
C MET A 71 -16.57 -8.87 -11.37
N VAL A 72 -16.16 -8.52 -10.16
CA VAL A 72 -16.38 -7.19 -9.59
C VAL A 72 -15.16 -6.78 -8.78
N GLY A 73 -14.89 -5.49 -8.74
CA GLY A 73 -13.84 -4.93 -7.92
C GLY A 73 -14.00 -3.42 -7.81
N ASP A 74 -13.17 -2.82 -7.00
CA ASP A 74 -13.13 -1.37 -6.84
C ASP A 74 -11.91 -0.82 -7.55
N ALA A 75 -12.12 0.10 -8.48
CA ALA A 75 -11.03 0.79 -9.19
C ALA A 75 -10.48 1.89 -8.31
N VAL A 76 -9.18 1.87 -8.05
CA VAL A 76 -8.52 2.81 -7.14
C VAL A 76 -7.22 3.32 -7.73
N LYS A 77 -6.82 4.49 -7.27
CA LYS A 77 -5.48 5.02 -7.54
C LYS A 77 -4.62 4.74 -6.32
N ILE A 78 -3.45 4.18 -6.56
CA ILE A 78 -2.49 3.88 -5.49
C ILE A 78 -1.16 4.53 -5.80
N ILE A 79 -0.43 4.84 -4.73
CA ILE A 79 0.97 5.25 -4.82
C ILE A 79 1.77 4.30 -3.95
N LYS A 80 2.98 4.00 -4.41
CA LYS A 80 3.89 3.17 -3.62
C LYS A 80 4.30 3.95 -2.38
N THR A 81 4.21 3.30 -1.22
CA THR A 81 4.71 3.92 0.00
C THR A 81 6.22 4.10 -0.13
N LYS A 82 6.68 5.23 0.37
CA LYS A 82 8.09 5.57 0.33
C LYS A 82 8.90 4.46 1.00
N ASP A 83 10.01 4.23 0.41
CA ASP A 83 11.07 3.27 0.72
C ASP A 83 10.87 2.38 1.93
N GLU A 84 11.06 1.06 1.71
CA GLU A 84 11.17 0.07 2.75
C GLU A 84 12.11 0.51 3.87
N LYS A 85 13.10 1.36 3.58
CA LYS A 85 13.98 1.94 4.60
C LYS A 85 13.23 2.79 5.60
N GLU A 86 12.23 3.56 5.16
CA GLU A 86 11.41 4.34 6.09
C GLU A 86 10.48 3.46 6.91
N LEU A 87 10.02 2.33 6.34
CA LEU A 87 9.23 1.33 7.05
C LEU A 87 10.10 0.47 7.98
N ASN A 88 11.35 0.21 7.61
CA ASN A 88 12.30 -0.51 8.45
C ASN A 88 12.80 0.32 9.63
N GLU A 89 12.57 1.60 9.62
CA GLU A 89 12.73 2.45 10.80
C GLU A 89 11.53 2.25 11.76
N LYS A 90 10.76 1.18 11.54
CA LYS A 90 9.68 0.65 12.39
C LYS A 90 8.54 1.60 12.67
N GLY A 91 8.05 2.23 11.62
CA GLY A 91 6.95 3.17 11.75
C GLY A 91 7.33 4.48 12.42
N LEU A 92 8.61 4.70 12.65
CA LEU A 92 9.09 5.97 13.16
C LEU A 92 8.96 7.03 12.08
N LYS A 93 8.50 8.20 12.48
CA LYS A 93 8.37 9.30 11.54
C LYS A 93 9.76 9.87 11.24
N LYS A 94 10.05 10.05 9.97
CA LYS A 94 11.30 10.67 9.52
C LYS A 94 11.51 12.03 10.19
N GLU A 95 10.43 12.80 10.37
CA GLU A 95 10.47 14.09 11.05
C GLU A 95 10.96 13.99 12.48
N SER A 96 10.53 12.94 13.20
CA SER A 96 10.98 12.71 14.59
C SER A 96 12.47 12.43 14.64
N ILE A 97 12.98 11.63 13.71
CA ILE A 97 14.41 11.31 13.63
C ILE A 97 15.21 12.59 13.34
N GLU A 98 14.76 13.41 12.41
CA GLU A 98 15.44 14.66 12.06
C GLU A 98 15.47 15.66 13.22
N ILE A 99 14.36 15.77 13.96
CA ILE A 99 14.29 16.63 15.15
C ILE A 99 15.32 16.22 16.19
N ILE A 100 15.44 14.93 16.43
CA ILE A 100 16.41 14.41 17.42
C ILE A 100 17.85 14.67 16.98
N ILE A 101 18.14 14.44 15.70
CA ILE A 101 19.47 14.71 15.15
C ILE A 101 19.82 16.20 15.29
N GLU A 102 18.89 17.07 14.97
CA GLU A 102 19.10 18.51 15.03
C GLU A 102 19.30 19.00 16.46
N LYS A 103 18.49 18.54 17.42
CA LYS A 103 18.53 19.01 18.80
C LYS A 103 19.65 18.40 19.62
N SER A 104 19.98 17.13 19.40
CA SER A 104 20.98 16.42 20.18
C SER A 104 22.32 16.28 19.48
N LYS A 105 22.35 16.56 18.17
CA LYS A 105 23.54 16.44 17.30
C LYS A 105 24.12 15.01 17.32
N CYS A 106 23.26 14.02 17.49
CA CYS A 106 23.66 12.61 17.42
C CYS A 106 23.61 12.09 15.98
N SER A 107 24.11 10.87 15.79
CA SER A 107 24.02 10.20 14.49
C SER A 107 22.59 9.72 14.24
N ARG A 108 22.26 9.45 12.97
CA ARG A 108 20.95 8.92 12.61
C ARG A 108 20.65 7.59 13.29
N GLU A 109 21.67 6.72 13.41
CA GLU A 109 21.53 5.43 14.09
C GLU A 109 21.18 5.59 15.57
N GLN A 110 21.82 6.54 16.26
CA GLN A 110 21.52 6.83 17.65
C GLN A 110 20.11 7.37 17.83
N ALA A 111 19.66 8.23 16.92
CA ALA A 111 18.31 8.77 16.95
C ALA A 111 17.27 7.66 16.79
N ILE A 112 17.45 6.77 15.81
CA ILE A 112 16.56 5.65 15.56
C ILE A 112 16.51 4.72 16.77
N LYS A 113 17.66 4.38 17.32
CA LYS A 113 17.75 3.50 18.49
C LYS A 113 17.03 4.10 19.70
N ALA A 114 17.25 5.37 19.97
CA ALA A 114 16.61 6.06 21.10
C ALA A 114 15.08 6.12 20.92
N LEU A 115 14.61 6.41 19.72
CA LEU A 115 13.17 6.43 19.42
C LEU A 115 12.52 5.05 19.58
N LYS A 116 13.22 3.99 19.19
CA LYS A 116 12.74 2.62 19.39
C LYS A 116 12.59 2.27 20.84
N GLU A 117 13.57 2.63 21.65
CA GLU A 117 13.56 2.37 23.10
C GLU A 117 12.46 3.16 23.81
N CYS A 118 12.08 4.30 23.26
CA CYS A 118 11.09 5.19 23.85
C CYS A 118 9.72 5.14 23.13
N ASN A 119 9.49 4.12 22.34
CA ASN A 119 8.22 3.92 21.59
C ASN A 119 7.80 5.14 20.75
N GLY A 120 8.77 5.85 20.19
CA GLY A 120 8.52 7.02 19.34
C GLY A 120 8.36 8.34 20.08
N ASP A 121 8.56 8.36 21.40
CA ASP A 121 8.49 9.60 22.18
C ASP A 121 9.76 10.41 21.99
N ILE A 122 9.64 11.58 21.35
CA ILE A 122 10.77 12.46 21.03
C ILE A 122 11.41 12.99 22.32
N THR A 123 10.61 13.38 23.31
CA THR A 123 11.10 13.97 24.56
C THR A 123 11.95 12.97 25.34
N GLU A 124 11.45 11.75 25.51
CA GLU A 124 12.20 10.69 26.19
C GLU A 124 13.45 10.29 25.42
N ALA A 125 13.36 10.24 24.08
CA ALA A 125 14.52 9.91 23.26
C ALA A 125 15.63 10.95 23.41
N LEU A 126 15.28 12.23 23.44
CA LEU A 126 16.23 13.32 23.67
C LEU A 126 16.89 13.22 25.04
N LEU A 127 16.09 12.91 26.07
CA LEU A 127 16.62 12.73 27.43
C LEU A 127 17.59 11.55 27.50
N THR A 128 17.26 10.45 26.84
CA THR A 128 18.10 9.26 26.81
C THR A 128 19.44 9.55 26.14
N ILE A 129 19.45 10.30 25.05
CA ILE A 129 20.67 10.67 24.34
C ILE A 129 21.52 11.63 25.19
N ASP A 130 20.89 12.61 25.83
CA ASP A 130 21.58 13.54 26.72
C ASP A 130 22.27 12.82 27.89
N LEU A 131 21.58 11.85 28.50
CA LEU A 131 22.13 11.06 29.56
C LEU A 131 23.34 10.25 29.09
N ASN A 132 23.30 9.69 27.89
CA ASN A 132 24.41 8.93 27.33
C ASN A 132 25.61 9.83 27.00
N ASN A 133 25.36 11.07 26.60
CA ASN A 133 26.43 12.03 26.26
C ASN A 133 27.11 12.64 27.46
N LYS A 134 26.52 12.54 28.65
CA LYS A 134 27.10 13.07 29.91
C LYS A 134 27.97 12.07 30.63
N GLN A 135 28.16 10.89 30.08
CA GLN A 135 29.07 9.90 30.66
C GLN A 135 30.48 10.01 30.07
#